data_aadb5d8335a5bc7941c0df248d19569e
#
_entry.id   aadb5d8335a5bc7941c0df248d19569e
#
_cell.length_a   1.000
_cell.length_b   1.000
_cell.length_c   1.000
_cell.angle_alpha   90.00
_cell.angle_beta   90.00
_cell.angle_gamma   90.00
#
_symmetry.space_group_name_H-M   'P 1'
#
loop_
_entity.id
_entity.type
_entity.pdbx_description
1 polymer ?
#
loop_
_entity_poly.entity_id
_entity_poly.type
_entity_poly.pdbx_seq_one_letter_code
_entity_poly.pdbx_strand_id
1 'polypeptide(L)'
;MEGKLRNMTAIYITKNNQMLMLYRIGSRVVLPSWCGIGGHFEKDELNDAKSAMLRELYEEVGLSEKDLEHLVFKYITLRAKNGEIRQNYYFFADLKENTVLKNDCNEGRLEWVDYDSVLKKEMPFTAKKMLEHYMSTGRFDGKVYGGVTTPEGIVFTELEDFSKDRA
;
A
#
# COMPACT_ATOMS: atom_id res chain seq x y z
N MET A 1 17.80 -8.31 -18.06
CA MET A 1 16.63 -8.51 -17.18
C MET A 1 15.60 -9.32 -17.94
N GLU A 2 15.12 -10.44 -17.40
CA GLU A 2 14.24 -11.39 -18.12
C GLU A 2 12.76 -10.96 -18.19
N GLY A 3 12.43 -9.76 -17.73
CA GLY A 3 11.04 -9.26 -17.72
C GLY A 3 10.11 -9.94 -16.70
N LYS A 4 10.64 -10.61 -15.69
CA LYS A 4 9.82 -11.15 -14.60
C LYS A 4 9.16 -10.02 -13.83
N LEU A 5 7.85 -10.11 -13.67
CA LEU A 5 7.05 -9.14 -12.94
C LEU A 5 6.61 -9.73 -11.59
N ARG A 6 6.58 -8.90 -10.57
CA ARG A 6 6.04 -9.23 -9.26
C ARG A 6 5.06 -8.15 -8.82
N ASN A 7 3.78 -8.45 -8.92
CA ASN A 7 2.71 -7.55 -8.54
C ASN A 7 2.33 -7.78 -7.08
N MET A 8 2.25 -6.69 -6.34
CA MET A 8 1.87 -6.67 -4.94
C MET A 8 0.92 -5.51 -4.68
N THR A 9 0.03 -5.66 -3.74
CA THR A 9 -0.86 -4.60 -3.30
C THR A 9 -0.69 -4.34 -1.82
N ALA A 10 -1.01 -3.13 -1.38
CA ALA A 10 -1.13 -2.78 0.02
C ALA A 10 -2.19 -1.68 0.21
N ILE A 11 -2.92 -1.74 1.32
CA ILE A 11 -3.80 -0.67 1.77
C ILE A 11 -3.31 -0.13 3.11
N TYR A 12 -3.40 1.19 3.26
CA TYR A 12 -3.26 1.91 4.52
C TYR A 12 -4.61 2.48 4.91
N ILE A 13 -5.11 2.04 6.06
CA ILE A 13 -6.41 2.46 6.59
C ILE A 13 -6.18 3.53 7.65
N THR A 14 -6.95 4.60 7.60
CA THR A 14 -6.81 5.73 8.50
C THR A 14 -8.06 5.94 9.35
N LYS A 15 -7.86 6.48 10.56
CA LYS A 15 -8.90 6.92 11.47
C LYS A 15 -8.32 7.85 12.52
N ASN A 16 -8.95 9.00 12.78
CA ASN A 16 -8.57 9.93 13.86
C ASN A 16 -7.08 10.31 13.88
N ASN A 17 -6.51 10.67 12.73
CA ASN A 17 -5.06 10.98 12.56
C ASN A 17 -4.12 9.83 12.91
N GLN A 18 -4.62 8.60 12.87
CA GLN A 18 -3.84 7.39 12.99
C GLN A 18 -3.92 6.57 11.70
N MET A 19 -2.89 5.76 11.47
CA MET A 19 -2.81 4.82 10.36
C MET A 19 -2.68 3.41 10.91
N LEU A 20 -3.54 2.51 10.43
CA LEU A 20 -3.43 1.09 10.75
C LEU A 20 -2.24 0.50 10.01
N MET A 21 -1.31 -0.04 10.76
CA MET A 21 -0.11 -0.68 10.23
C MET A 21 0.02 -2.10 10.73
N LEU A 22 0.52 -2.96 9.87
CA LEU A 22 0.87 -4.34 10.19
C LEU A 22 2.35 -4.43 10.53
N TYR A 23 2.68 -4.82 11.76
CA TYR A 23 4.02 -5.27 12.10
C TYR A 23 4.16 -6.74 11.69
N ARG A 24 4.70 -6.96 10.51
CA ARG A 24 4.89 -8.30 9.96
C ARG A 24 6.04 -8.97 10.67
N ILE A 25 5.77 -10.13 11.26
CA ILE A 25 6.81 -10.97 11.86
C ILE A 25 7.64 -11.55 10.72
N GLY A 26 8.92 -11.21 10.70
CA GLY A 26 9.83 -11.63 9.63
C GLY A 26 9.94 -13.16 9.49
N SER A 27 10.36 -13.57 8.32
CA SER A 27 10.79 -14.94 8.05
C SER A 27 12.32 -15.06 8.19
N ARG A 28 12.86 -16.27 7.98
CA ARG A 28 14.34 -16.46 7.96
C ARG A 28 15.07 -15.57 6.95
N VAL A 29 14.36 -15.04 5.96
CA VAL A 29 14.92 -14.26 4.84
C VAL A 29 14.52 -12.78 4.88
N VAL A 30 13.46 -12.45 5.61
CA VAL A 30 12.91 -11.08 5.69
C VAL A 30 12.88 -10.65 7.13
N LEU A 31 13.53 -9.52 7.43
CA LEU A 31 13.50 -8.91 8.76
C LEU A 31 12.09 -8.42 9.10
N PRO A 32 11.70 -8.47 10.38
CA PRO A 32 10.46 -7.88 10.84
C PRO A 32 10.38 -6.40 10.42
N SER A 33 9.23 -5.98 9.91
CA SER A 33 9.05 -4.60 9.46
C SER A 33 7.58 -4.19 9.49
N TRP A 34 7.35 -2.89 9.54
CA TRP A 34 6.03 -2.31 9.44
C TRP A 34 5.63 -2.15 7.98
N CYS A 35 4.39 -2.45 7.65
CA CYS A 35 3.85 -2.31 6.30
C CYS A 35 2.34 -2.02 6.33
N GLY A 36 1.77 -1.75 5.16
CA GLY A 36 0.32 -1.80 4.95
C GLY A 36 -0.17 -3.25 4.90
N ILE A 37 -1.49 -3.42 4.96
CA ILE A 37 -2.15 -4.71 4.79
C ILE A 37 -2.15 -5.06 3.30
N GLY A 38 -1.74 -6.26 2.91
CA GLY A 38 -1.70 -6.67 1.51
C GLY A 38 -0.64 -7.69 1.18
N GLY A 39 -0.64 -8.16 -0.05
CA GLY A 39 0.22 -9.24 -0.49
C GLY A 39 0.37 -9.33 -2.00
N HIS A 40 0.59 -10.53 -2.52
CA HIS A 40 0.81 -10.80 -3.92
C HIS A 40 -0.51 -10.95 -4.68
N PHE A 41 -0.51 -10.53 -5.95
CA PHE A 41 -1.62 -10.84 -6.85
C PHE A 41 -1.70 -12.33 -7.15
N GLU A 42 -2.90 -12.84 -7.24
CA GLU A 42 -3.19 -14.12 -7.86
C GLU A 42 -3.29 -14.01 -9.38
N LYS A 43 -3.31 -15.15 -10.07
CA LYS A 43 -3.24 -15.18 -11.55
C LYS A 43 -4.43 -14.50 -12.23
N ASP A 44 -5.59 -14.60 -11.63
CA ASP A 44 -6.85 -14.02 -12.11
C ASP A 44 -7.04 -12.55 -11.73
N GLU A 45 -6.16 -12.01 -10.89
CA GLU A 45 -6.20 -10.62 -10.43
C GLU A 45 -5.25 -9.68 -11.18
N LEU A 46 -4.47 -10.16 -12.15
CA LEU A 46 -3.37 -9.40 -12.78
C LEU A 46 -3.79 -8.07 -13.41
N ASN A 47 -5.06 -7.90 -13.75
CA ASN A 47 -5.62 -6.67 -14.31
C ASN A 47 -6.56 -5.94 -13.35
N ASP A 48 -6.64 -6.36 -12.07
CA ASP A 48 -7.55 -5.81 -11.08
C ASP A 48 -6.88 -5.68 -9.71
N ALA A 49 -6.12 -4.61 -9.55
CA ALA A 49 -5.40 -4.32 -8.31
C ALA A 49 -6.34 -4.11 -7.12
N LYS A 50 -7.58 -3.62 -7.36
CA LYS A 50 -8.57 -3.41 -6.30
C LYS A 50 -9.07 -4.75 -5.76
N SER A 51 -9.41 -5.70 -6.62
CA SER A 51 -9.84 -7.04 -6.19
C SER A 51 -8.74 -7.76 -5.41
N ALA A 52 -7.49 -7.70 -5.88
CA ALA A 52 -6.35 -8.25 -5.14
C ALA A 52 -6.21 -7.63 -3.74
N MET A 53 -6.32 -6.31 -3.63
CA MET A 53 -6.24 -5.61 -2.36
C MET A 53 -7.39 -6.00 -1.42
N LEU A 54 -8.63 -6.08 -1.92
CA LEU A 54 -9.80 -6.45 -1.10
C LEU A 54 -9.73 -7.90 -0.61
N ARG A 55 -9.22 -8.84 -1.43
CA ARG A 55 -8.99 -10.22 -1.01
C ARG A 55 -7.98 -10.28 0.14
N GLU A 56 -6.81 -9.66 -0.03
CA GLU A 56 -5.77 -9.62 1.02
C GLU A 56 -6.29 -8.96 2.31
N LEU A 57 -7.04 -7.86 2.18
CA LEU A 57 -7.66 -7.17 3.31
C LEU A 57 -8.61 -8.11 4.08
N TYR A 58 -9.43 -8.90 3.36
CA TYR A 58 -10.33 -9.84 3.99
C TYR A 58 -9.59 -11.01 4.65
N GLU A 59 -8.59 -11.56 3.98
CA GLU A 59 -7.80 -12.71 4.47
C GLU A 59 -6.98 -12.33 5.72
N GLU A 60 -6.34 -11.16 5.73
CA GLU A 60 -5.47 -10.74 6.83
C GLU A 60 -6.23 -10.18 8.03
N VAL A 61 -7.30 -9.41 7.82
CA VAL A 61 -7.96 -8.66 8.92
C VAL A 61 -9.48 -8.80 8.95
N GLY A 62 -10.08 -9.53 8.00
CA GLY A 62 -11.51 -9.80 7.95
C GLY A 62 -12.37 -8.58 7.55
N LEU A 63 -11.76 -7.53 7.02
CA LEU A 63 -12.46 -6.35 6.51
C LEU A 63 -12.81 -6.51 5.03
N SER A 64 -13.84 -5.81 4.61
CA SER A 64 -14.29 -5.74 3.22
C SER A 64 -14.53 -4.29 2.81
N GLU A 65 -14.82 -4.03 1.54
CA GLU A 65 -15.07 -2.68 1.04
C GLU A 65 -16.20 -1.94 1.80
N LYS A 66 -17.21 -2.69 2.27
CA LYS A 66 -18.32 -2.10 3.05
C LYS A 66 -17.90 -1.50 4.40
N ASP A 67 -16.72 -1.88 4.91
CA ASP A 67 -16.16 -1.40 6.17
C ASP A 67 -15.29 -0.15 5.99
N LEU A 68 -15.11 0.28 4.73
CA LEU A 68 -14.25 1.39 4.34
C LEU A 68 -15.06 2.57 3.81
N GLU A 69 -14.50 3.77 3.98
CA GLU A 69 -14.92 5.02 3.34
C GLU A 69 -13.73 5.62 2.59
N HIS A 70 -14.02 6.44 1.58
CA HIS A 70 -13.01 7.16 0.79
C HIS A 70 -11.89 6.27 0.24
N LEU A 71 -12.23 5.02 -0.14
CA LEU A 71 -11.26 4.11 -0.75
C LEU A 71 -10.74 4.67 -2.07
N VAL A 72 -9.43 4.89 -2.14
CA VAL A 72 -8.76 5.44 -3.32
C VAL A 72 -7.51 4.63 -3.66
N PHE A 73 -7.29 4.40 -4.96
CA PHE A 73 -6.00 4.01 -5.51
C PHE A 73 -5.13 5.26 -5.63
N LYS A 74 -3.95 5.25 -5.02
CA LYS A 74 -3.15 6.48 -4.89
C LYS A 74 -1.77 6.40 -5.50
N TYR A 75 -1.11 5.24 -5.43
CA TYR A 75 0.25 5.07 -5.95
C TYR A 75 0.42 3.74 -6.68
N ILE A 76 1.23 3.79 -7.73
CA ILE A 76 1.94 2.62 -8.25
C ILE A 76 3.43 2.90 -8.19
N THR A 77 4.24 1.97 -7.65
CA THR A 77 5.69 2.10 -7.64
C THR A 77 6.36 0.95 -8.36
N LEU A 78 7.42 1.27 -9.07
CA LEU A 78 8.25 0.33 -9.83
C LEU A 78 9.63 0.26 -9.20
N ARG A 79 10.15 -0.95 -9.00
CA ARG A 79 11.50 -1.20 -8.51
C ARG A 79 12.09 -2.42 -9.17
N ALA A 80 13.28 -2.28 -9.76
CA ALA A 80 14.08 -3.43 -10.17
C ALA A 80 14.83 -4.01 -8.96
N LYS A 81 14.67 -5.30 -8.70
CA LYS A 81 15.40 -6.01 -7.63
C LYS A 81 15.57 -7.48 -7.97
N ASN A 82 16.81 -7.99 -7.88
CA ASN A 82 17.12 -9.41 -8.10
C ASN A 82 16.63 -9.97 -9.45
N GLY A 83 16.74 -9.19 -10.54
CA GLY A 83 16.28 -9.58 -11.87
C GLY A 83 14.78 -9.49 -12.12
N GLU A 84 14.00 -9.07 -11.14
CA GLU A 84 12.56 -8.84 -11.23
C GLU A 84 12.23 -7.36 -11.29
N ILE A 85 11.09 -7.02 -11.92
CA ILE A 85 10.43 -5.74 -11.77
C ILE A 85 9.29 -5.93 -10.76
N ARG A 86 9.41 -5.26 -9.63
CA ARG A 86 8.39 -5.25 -8.57
C ARG A 86 7.48 -4.07 -8.79
N GLN A 87 6.18 -4.32 -8.83
CA GLN A 87 5.13 -3.33 -8.96
C GLN A 87 4.28 -3.39 -7.69
N ASN A 88 4.22 -2.27 -6.96
CA ASN A 88 3.40 -2.18 -5.76
C ASN A 88 2.28 -1.15 -6.00
N TYR A 89 1.05 -1.59 -5.75
CA TYR A 89 -0.17 -0.82 -5.88
C TYR A 89 -0.66 -0.44 -4.50
N TYR A 90 -0.76 0.87 -4.22
CA TYR A 90 -1.10 1.35 -2.89
C TYR A 90 -2.46 2.04 -2.88
N PHE A 91 -3.29 1.57 -1.96
CA PHE A 91 -4.61 2.10 -1.67
C PHE A 91 -4.62 2.78 -0.30
N PHE A 92 -5.52 3.74 -0.16
CA PHE A 92 -5.81 4.41 1.11
C PHE A 92 -7.31 4.45 1.31
N ALA A 93 -7.76 4.36 2.56
CA ALA A 93 -9.16 4.45 2.92
C ALA A 93 -9.31 4.90 4.38
N ASP A 94 -10.49 5.38 4.74
CA ASP A 94 -10.88 5.58 6.12
C ASP A 94 -11.67 4.37 6.62
N LEU A 95 -11.46 3.98 7.88
CA LEU A 95 -12.27 2.97 8.53
C LEU A 95 -13.59 3.60 8.96
N LYS A 96 -14.72 2.99 8.58
CA LYS A 96 -16.03 3.41 9.05
C LYS A 96 -16.14 3.37 10.56
N GLU A 97 -16.88 4.31 11.12
CA GLU A 97 -17.24 4.28 12.53
C GLU A 97 -17.97 2.97 12.88
N ASN A 98 -17.74 2.48 14.08
CA ASN A 98 -18.31 1.21 14.58
C ASN A 98 -17.82 -0.08 13.91
N THR A 99 -16.86 -0.02 13.00
CA THR A 99 -16.21 -1.23 12.49
C THR A 99 -15.27 -1.80 13.56
N VAL A 100 -15.43 -3.10 13.85
CA VAL A 100 -14.59 -3.81 14.82
C VAL A 100 -13.49 -4.54 14.05
N LEU A 101 -12.24 -4.20 14.34
CA LEU A 101 -11.08 -4.95 13.85
C LEU A 101 -10.93 -6.26 14.64
N LYS A 102 -10.68 -7.34 13.93
CA LYS A 102 -10.15 -8.55 14.56
C LYS A 102 -8.67 -8.31 14.85
N ASN A 103 -8.28 -8.37 16.11
CA ASN A 103 -6.89 -8.12 16.51
C ASN A 103 -5.91 -9.22 16.11
N ASP A 104 -6.40 -10.37 15.66
CA ASP A 104 -5.58 -11.52 15.26
C ASP A 104 -5.35 -11.51 13.76
N CYS A 105 -4.16 -11.08 13.36
CA CYS A 105 -3.64 -11.25 12.02
C CYS A 105 -2.63 -12.40 12.02
N ASN A 106 -2.80 -13.39 11.15
CA ASN A 106 -1.90 -14.53 11.06
C ASN A 106 -0.48 -14.16 10.63
N GLU A 107 -0.29 -12.99 10.04
CA GLU A 107 0.99 -12.53 9.51
C GLU A 107 1.76 -11.60 10.46
N GLY A 108 1.13 -11.16 11.56
CA GLY A 108 1.78 -10.25 12.49
C GLY A 108 0.82 -9.57 13.46
N ARG A 109 1.18 -8.36 13.87
CA ARG A 109 0.43 -7.55 14.82
C ARG A 109 -0.05 -6.26 14.16
N LEU A 110 -1.34 -5.98 14.27
CA LEU A 110 -1.94 -4.71 13.86
C LEU A 110 -1.79 -3.66 14.96
N GLU A 111 -1.45 -2.45 14.57
CA GLU A 111 -1.32 -1.31 15.47
C GLU A 111 -1.78 -0.02 14.80
N TRP A 112 -2.57 0.77 15.52
CA TRP A 112 -2.87 2.14 15.15
C TRP A 112 -1.68 3.03 15.52
N VAL A 113 -1.08 3.64 14.51
CA VAL A 113 0.13 4.48 14.65
C VAL A 113 -0.23 5.92 14.36
N ASP A 114 0.06 6.82 15.30
CA ASP A 114 -0.14 8.25 15.08
C ASP A 114 0.66 8.74 13.87
N TYR A 115 0.09 9.64 13.08
CA TYR A 115 0.72 10.17 11.87
C TYR A 115 2.15 10.68 12.11
N ASP A 116 2.40 11.36 13.23
CA ASP A 116 3.73 11.88 13.60
C ASP A 116 4.76 10.76 13.87
N SER A 117 4.31 9.54 14.02
CA SER A 117 5.14 8.38 14.33
C SER A 117 5.27 7.37 13.18
N VAL A 118 4.42 7.46 12.15
CA VAL A 118 4.42 6.53 11.01
C VAL A 118 5.82 6.47 10.36
N LEU A 119 6.41 7.61 10.03
CA LEU A 119 7.70 7.65 9.36
C LEU A 119 8.90 7.30 10.25
N LYS A 120 8.70 7.14 11.56
CA LYS A 120 9.72 6.66 12.50
C LYS A 120 9.80 5.13 12.56
N LYS A 121 8.79 4.44 12.00
CA LYS A 121 8.75 2.98 11.98
C LYS A 121 9.74 2.39 10.96
N GLU A 122 10.30 1.23 11.26
CA GLU A 122 11.12 0.46 10.33
C GLU A 122 10.25 -0.15 9.23
N MET A 123 10.50 0.24 8.00
CA MET A 123 9.69 -0.15 6.83
C MET A 123 10.58 -0.53 5.64
N PRO A 124 10.06 -1.35 4.70
CA PRO A 124 10.71 -1.52 3.41
C PRO A 124 10.91 -0.16 2.71
N PHE A 125 12.07 0.01 2.08
CA PHE A 125 12.49 1.29 1.48
C PHE A 125 11.42 1.93 0.59
N THR A 126 10.83 1.15 -0.33
CA THR A 126 9.81 1.67 -1.27
C THR A 126 8.55 2.15 -0.53
N ALA A 127 8.09 1.39 0.47
CA ALA A 127 6.91 1.76 1.27
C ALA A 127 7.19 3.04 2.08
N LYS A 128 8.37 3.15 2.69
CA LYS A 128 8.75 4.34 3.45
C LYS A 128 8.78 5.59 2.57
N LYS A 129 9.43 5.51 1.41
CA LYS A 129 9.51 6.65 0.47
C LYS A 129 8.14 7.03 -0.10
N MET A 130 7.29 6.07 -0.36
CA MET A 130 5.91 6.33 -0.78
C MET A 130 5.12 7.02 0.34
N LEU A 131 5.23 6.55 1.60
CA LEU A 131 4.56 7.18 2.73
C LEU A 131 5.13 8.58 3.05
N GLU A 132 6.42 8.84 2.87
CA GLU A 132 6.99 10.18 2.97
C GLU A 132 6.29 11.15 2.00
N HIS A 133 6.09 10.74 0.73
CA HIS A 133 5.37 11.54 -0.26
C HIS A 133 3.87 11.65 0.08
N TYR A 134 3.24 10.57 0.51
CA TYR A 134 1.84 10.60 0.94
C TYR A 134 1.62 11.59 2.08
N MET A 135 2.42 11.52 3.14
CA MET A 135 2.27 12.36 4.32
C MET A 135 2.51 13.84 4.04
N SER A 136 3.40 14.17 3.09
CA SER A 136 3.74 15.56 2.74
C SER A 136 2.87 16.14 1.61
N THR A 137 2.36 15.31 0.72
CA THR A 137 1.72 15.74 -0.54
C THR A 137 0.44 14.97 -0.83
N GLY A 138 0.55 13.67 -1.07
CA GLY A 138 -0.52 12.89 -1.67
C GLY A 138 -1.81 12.83 -0.86
N ARG A 139 -1.77 12.92 0.45
CA ARG A 139 -2.99 12.91 1.29
C ARG A 139 -3.83 14.18 1.17
N PHE A 140 -3.27 15.24 0.61
CA PHE A 140 -3.92 16.55 0.50
C PHE A 140 -4.51 16.82 -0.88
N ASP A 141 -4.37 15.89 -1.82
CA ASP A 141 -4.84 16.03 -3.20
C ASP A 141 -5.61 14.80 -3.69
N GLY A 142 -6.30 14.96 -4.82
CA GLY A 142 -7.02 13.88 -5.50
C GLY A 142 -6.20 13.11 -6.55
N LYS A 143 -4.88 13.32 -6.62
CA LYS A 143 -4.02 12.83 -7.69
C LYS A 143 -3.58 11.38 -7.46
N VAL A 144 -3.30 10.67 -8.56
CA VAL A 144 -2.66 9.36 -8.58
C VAL A 144 -1.21 9.53 -9.02
N TYR A 145 -0.29 8.79 -8.43
CA TYR A 145 1.14 8.93 -8.69
C TYR A 145 1.78 7.62 -9.15
N GLY A 146 2.57 7.71 -10.22
CA GLY A 146 3.54 6.70 -10.60
C GLY A 146 4.91 7.03 -10.00
N GLY A 147 5.58 6.06 -9.38
CA GLY A 147 6.89 6.24 -8.79
C GLY A 147 7.90 5.23 -9.30
N VAL A 148 9.09 5.71 -9.72
CA VAL A 148 10.21 4.85 -10.10
C VAL A 148 11.27 4.92 -9.00
N THR A 149 11.59 3.75 -8.42
CA THR A 149 12.57 3.65 -7.34
C THR A 149 13.99 3.67 -7.92
N THR A 150 14.80 4.58 -7.40
CA THR A 150 16.25 4.70 -7.64
C THR A 150 17.03 4.36 -6.37
N PRO A 151 18.38 4.24 -6.41
CA PRO A 151 19.17 4.08 -5.19
C PRO A 151 19.02 5.23 -4.19
N GLU A 152 18.73 6.43 -4.68
CA GLU A 152 18.60 7.67 -3.88
C GLU A 152 17.20 7.89 -3.33
N GLY A 153 16.18 7.29 -3.94
CA GLY A 153 14.78 7.52 -3.53
C GLY A 153 13.77 7.05 -4.56
N ILE A 154 12.61 7.71 -4.58
CA ILE A 154 11.59 7.50 -5.61
C ILE A 154 11.32 8.83 -6.30
N VAL A 155 11.33 8.79 -7.64
CA VAL A 155 10.84 9.91 -8.46
C VAL A 155 9.37 9.66 -8.72
N PHE A 156 8.51 10.56 -8.24
CA PHE A 156 7.07 10.51 -8.44
C PHE A 156 6.64 11.43 -9.59
N THR A 157 5.72 10.93 -10.39
CA THR A 157 5.05 11.68 -11.46
C THR A 157 3.55 11.48 -11.30
N GLU A 158 2.77 12.53 -11.49
CA GLU A 158 1.32 12.44 -11.55
C GLU A 158 0.90 11.60 -12.77
N LEU A 159 -0.04 10.68 -12.55
CA LEU A 159 -0.68 9.92 -13.63
C LEU A 159 -1.99 10.63 -14.00
N GLU A 160 -1.91 11.48 -15.01
CA GLU A 160 -3.06 12.20 -15.55
C GLU A 160 -3.92 11.30 -16.44
N ASP A 161 -5.23 11.44 -16.34
CA ASP A 161 -6.15 10.77 -17.26
C ASP A 161 -6.31 11.60 -18.53
N PHE A 162 -5.69 11.14 -19.61
CA PHE A 162 -5.73 11.80 -20.92
C PHE A 162 -7.03 11.52 -21.72
N SER A 163 -7.97 10.77 -21.19
CA SER A 163 -9.21 10.42 -21.89
C SER A 163 -10.09 11.65 -22.20
N LYS A 164 -9.89 12.76 -21.49
CA LYS A 164 -10.69 13.99 -21.63
C LYS A 164 -10.08 15.03 -22.57
N ASP A 165 -8.83 14.88 -22.99
CA ASP A 165 -8.09 15.96 -23.66
C ASP A 165 -7.88 15.76 -25.15
N ARG A 166 -8.42 14.69 -25.75
CA ARG A 166 -8.31 14.40 -27.19
C ARG A 166 -9.66 13.99 -27.76
N ALA A 167 -10.56 14.95 -27.81
CA ALA A 167 -11.69 14.89 -28.71
C ALA A 167 -11.32 15.62 -30.02
#